data_9f2674f42a78e2b3fb103d87fa1cf8e8
#
_entry.id   9f2674f42a78e2b3fb103d87fa1cf8e8
#
_cell.length_a   1.000
_cell.length_b   1.000
_cell.length_c   1.000
_cell.angle_alpha   90.00
_cell.angle_beta   90.00
_cell.angle_gamma   90.00
#
_symmetry.space_group_name_H-M   'P 1'
#
loop_
_entity.id
_entity.type
_entity.pdbx_description
1 polymer ?
#
loop_
_entity_poly.entity_id
_entity_poly.type
_entity_poly.pdbx_seq_one_letter_code
_entity_poly.pdbx_strand_id
1 'polypeptide(L)'
;MQSIASRLPAANPAAQSGGGADATGANPVQGKVWSSRLAINPDVKPLESTITVPDGGGLAVTDLVFENPNGNSGTIYLVRRETNKPDQVLMTLRLENFRDLDFHFVTPLVFKEKQTMALSCGPDPAGSRCDAAAYYSGYFKNPPSS
;
A
#
# COMPACT_ATOMS: atom_id res chain seq x y z
N MET A 1 8.58 -11.35 15.09
CA MET A 1 8.78 -11.22 14.27
C MET A 1 9.33 -11.42 13.96
N GLN A 2 9.01 -11.02 13.74
CA GLN A 2 9.32 -11.00 12.90
C GLN A 2 9.78 -10.66 12.39
N SER A 3 9.79 -10.20 12.38
CA SER A 3 10.15 -9.86 11.50
C SER A 3 10.73 -9.77 11.15
N ILE A 4 10.70 -9.69 11.21
CA ILE A 4 11.16 -9.60 10.41
C ILE A 4 11.96 -9.85 10.08
N ALA A 5 11.94 -9.63 10.11
CA ALA A 5 12.54 -9.94 9.31
C ALA A 5 13.12 -10.51 9.16
N SER A 6 12.91 -10.52 9.34
CA SER A 6 13.13 -11.01 8.78
C SER A 6 13.28 -11.36 8.55
N ARG A 7 13.15 -11.51 8.83
CA ARG A 7 13.17 -11.77 8.07
C ARG A 7 13.66 -11.83 7.48
N LEU A 8 13.67 -11.39 7.44
CA LEU A 8 14.04 -11.52 6.35
C LEU A 8 14.63 -11.80 5.79
N PRO A 9 14.63 -11.77 5.72
CA PRO A 9 15.03 -12.01 4.74
C PRO A 9 15.36 -12.33 4.24
N ALA A 10 15.24 -12.12 4.01
CA ALA A 10 15.33 -12.42 3.06
C ALA A 10 15.50 -12.65 2.68
N ALA A 11 15.40 -12.63 2.65
CA ALA A 11 15.42 -12.81 1.70
C ALA A 11 15.64 -12.97 1.27
N ASN A 12 15.62 -13.03 1.15
CA ASN A 12 15.69 -13.22 0.11
C ASN A 12 16.09 -13.12 -0.43
N PRO A 13 16.25 -13.15 -0.48
CA PRO A 13 16.49 -13.03 -1.46
C PRO A 13 16.73 -13.14 -2.03
N ALA A 14 16.66 -13.03 -2.23
CA ALA A 14 16.64 -13.14 -3.13
C ALA A 14 16.64 -13.21 -3.43
N ALA A 15 16.52 -13.20 -3.36
CA ALA A 15 16.29 -13.24 -4.07
C ALA A 15 16.33 -13.03 -4.28
N GLN A 16 16.29 -12.98 -4.45
CA GLN A 16 16.22 -12.81 -5.19
C GLN A 16 16.53 -12.48 -5.66
N SER A 17 16.70 -12.38 -5.99
CA SER A 17 16.84 -12.13 -6.93
C SER A 17 17.02 -12.07 -7.45
N GLY A 18 17.08 -12.05 -7.85
CA GLY A 18 16.97 -12.00 -8.90
C GLY A 18 16.88 -12.08 -9.35
N GLY A 19 16.88 -12.12 -9.74
CA GLY A 19 16.45 -12.12 -10.58
C GLY A 19 16.04 -12.21 -10.65
N GLY A 20 16.11 -12.30 -10.88
CA GLY A 20 15.42 -12.31 -11.39
C GLY A 20 14.82 -12.38 -11.06
N ALA A 21 14.85 -12.29 -11.14
CA ALA A 21 14.17 -12.30 -11.21
C ALA A 21 13.56 -12.48 -11.11
N ASP A 22 13.64 -12.60 -11.40
CA ASP A 22 13.09 -12.74 -11.63
C ASP A 22 12.29 -12.85 -11.76
N ALA A 23 13.12 -12.93 -11.81
CA ALA A 23 12.04 -13.12 -12.52
C ALA A 23 10.86 -13.36 -12.33
N THR A 24 10.55 -13.69 -12.63
CA THR A 24 9.44 -14.32 -12.36
C THR A 24 8.23 -13.52 -11.92
N GLY A 25 7.62 -12.74 -12.66
CA GLY A 25 6.43 -12.03 -12.27
C GLY A 25 6.65 -10.96 -11.21
N ALA A 26 7.90 -10.68 -10.87
CA ALA A 26 8.18 -9.61 -9.92
C ALA A 26 7.76 -8.25 -10.45
N ASN A 27 7.64 -8.09 -11.77
CA ASN A 27 7.22 -6.84 -12.38
C ASN A 27 6.08 -7.09 -13.38
N PRO A 28 4.88 -7.45 -12.89
CA PRO A 28 3.77 -7.82 -13.78
C PRO A 28 3.24 -6.69 -14.64
N VAL A 29 3.55 -5.44 -14.31
CA VAL A 29 3.07 -4.29 -15.07
C VAL A 29 4.14 -3.69 -15.98
N GLN A 30 5.35 -4.27 -15.99
CA GLN A 30 6.46 -3.76 -16.79
C GLN A 30 6.78 -2.30 -16.48
N GLY A 31 6.64 -1.93 -15.22
CA GLY A 31 6.86 -0.57 -14.76
C GLY A 31 8.27 -0.34 -14.26
N LYS A 32 8.54 0.90 -13.90
CA LYS A 32 9.80 1.30 -13.26
C LYS A 32 9.67 1.15 -11.76
N VAL A 33 10.80 1.00 -11.08
CA VAL A 33 10.84 1.00 -9.61
C VAL A 33 10.21 2.29 -9.10
N TRP A 34 9.36 2.15 -8.10
CA TRP A 34 8.57 3.26 -7.58
C TRP A 34 8.41 3.10 -6.08
N SER A 35 8.47 4.20 -5.37
CA SER A 35 8.04 4.22 -3.97
C SER A 35 7.41 5.57 -3.66
N SER A 36 6.39 5.54 -2.83
CA SER A 36 5.69 6.75 -2.43
C SER A 36 4.94 6.49 -1.13
N ARG A 37 4.14 7.44 -0.70
CA ARG A 37 3.47 7.40 0.59
C ARG A 37 2.03 7.89 0.43
N LEU A 38 1.10 7.14 1.01
CA LEU A 38 -0.27 7.59 1.19
C LEU A 38 -0.40 8.03 2.65
N ALA A 39 -0.61 9.33 2.87
CA ALA A 39 -0.71 9.88 4.21
C ALA A 39 -2.07 10.52 4.39
N ILE A 40 -2.82 10.05 5.40
CA ILE A 40 -4.12 10.61 5.71
C ILE A 40 -3.91 11.96 6.37
N ASN A 41 -4.55 13.00 5.81
CA ASN A 41 -4.58 14.31 6.43
C ASN A 41 -5.76 14.34 7.39
N PRO A 42 -5.51 14.43 8.71
CA PRO A 42 -6.60 14.34 9.69
C PRO A 42 -7.56 15.53 9.65
N ASP A 43 -7.18 16.61 8.98
CA ASP A 43 -7.98 17.84 8.94
C ASP A 43 -8.88 17.91 7.69
N VAL A 44 -8.81 16.90 6.82
CA VAL A 44 -9.57 16.87 5.56
C VAL A 44 -10.47 15.64 5.54
N LYS A 45 -11.74 15.83 5.22
CA LYS A 45 -12.69 14.73 5.09
C LYS A 45 -13.00 14.47 3.62
N PRO A 46 -13.18 13.21 3.23
CA PRO A 46 -13.08 11.99 4.05
C PRO A 46 -11.62 11.69 4.45
N LEU A 47 -11.47 10.90 5.50
CA LEU A 47 -10.15 10.52 6.03
C LEU A 47 -9.56 9.43 5.12
N GLU A 48 -8.96 9.84 4.03
CA GLU A 48 -8.34 8.91 3.10
C GLU A 48 -7.24 9.61 2.30
N SER A 49 -6.32 8.78 1.76
CA SER A 49 -5.29 9.24 0.84
C SER A 49 -5.27 8.25 -0.32
N THR A 50 -5.18 8.76 -1.55
CA THR A 50 -5.37 7.92 -2.74
C THR A 50 -4.31 8.17 -3.79
N ILE A 51 -4.09 7.15 -4.64
CA ILE A 51 -3.36 7.31 -5.89
C ILE A 51 -4.12 6.57 -6.98
N THR A 52 -4.33 7.23 -8.11
CA THR A 52 -5.05 6.65 -9.25
C THR A 52 -4.06 6.33 -10.35
N VAL A 53 -4.19 5.13 -10.90
CA VAL A 53 -3.34 4.68 -12.01
C VAL A 53 -3.86 5.34 -13.30
N PRO A 54 -3.00 6.10 -14.01
CA PRO A 54 -3.43 6.76 -15.25
C PRO A 54 -3.75 5.76 -16.36
N ASP A 55 -4.39 6.27 -17.41
CA ASP A 55 -4.64 5.49 -18.62
C ASP A 55 -3.33 4.94 -19.16
N GLY A 56 -3.35 3.69 -19.59
CA GLY A 56 -2.18 3.01 -20.10
C GLY A 56 -1.18 2.60 -19.02
N GLY A 57 -1.47 2.87 -17.76
CA GLY A 57 -0.57 2.58 -16.66
C GLY A 57 -0.87 1.28 -15.94
N GLY A 58 -0.10 1.05 -14.91
CA GLY A 58 -0.27 -0.09 -14.00
C GLY A 58 0.62 0.09 -12.79
N LEU A 59 0.14 -0.38 -11.65
CA LEU A 59 0.91 -0.33 -10.41
C LEU A 59 0.95 -1.73 -9.81
N ALA A 60 2.15 -2.20 -9.50
CA ALA A 60 2.35 -3.46 -8.80
C ALA A 60 3.03 -3.16 -7.47
N VAL A 61 2.33 -3.38 -6.36
CA VAL A 61 2.83 -3.10 -5.02
C VAL A 61 3.43 -4.37 -4.46
N THR A 62 4.71 -4.32 -4.13
CA THR A 62 5.43 -5.45 -3.55
C THR A 62 5.63 -5.31 -2.05
N ASP A 63 5.64 -4.09 -1.54
CA ASP A 63 5.91 -3.84 -0.14
C ASP A 63 5.04 -2.70 0.37
N LEU A 64 4.57 -2.86 1.61
CA LEU A 64 3.81 -1.83 2.33
C LEU A 64 4.36 -1.71 3.74
N VAL A 65 4.51 -0.47 4.21
CA VAL A 65 4.81 -0.19 5.61
C VAL A 65 3.74 0.75 6.12
N PHE A 66 2.87 0.24 6.98
CA PHE A 66 1.85 1.05 7.63
C PHE A 66 2.44 1.74 8.85
N GLU A 67 2.07 2.98 9.07
CA GLU A 67 2.53 3.77 10.20
C GLU A 67 1.37 4.37 10.97
N ASN A 68 1.47 4.28 12.29
CA ASN A 68 0.54 4.90 13.23
C ASN A 68 1.36 5.58 14.31
N PRO A 69 2.12 6.64 13.96
CA PRO A 69 3.13 7.21 14.87
C PRO A 69 2.53 7.83 16.13
N ASN A 70 1.31 8.33 16.06
CA ASN A 70 0.67 8.99 17.19
C ASN A 70 -0.25 8.07 17.98
N GLY A 71 -0.27 6.78 17.64
CA GLY A 71 -1.06 5.81 18.39
C GLY A 71 -2.55 6.03 18.29
N ASN A 72 -3.04 6.39 17.10
CA ASN A 72 -4.48 6.56 16.87
C ASN A 72 -5.20 5.23 17.08
N SER A 73 -6.50 5.30 17.35
CA SER A 73 -7.36 4.13 17.50
C SER A 73 -8.35 4.05 16.35
N GLY A 74 -8.76 2.84 15.99
CA GLY A 74 -9.73 2.60 14.95
C GLY A 74 -9.27 1.58 13.95
N THR A 75 -9.83 1.66 12.75
CA THR A 75 -9.54 0.69 11.69
C THR A 75 -9.02 1.41 10.46
N ILE A 76 -8.00 0.85 9.84
CA ILE A 76 -7.47 1.35 8.59
C ILE A 76 -7.72 0.32 7.51
N TYR A 77 -8.09 0.78 6.33
CA TYR A 77 -8.44 -0.06 5.19
C TYR A 77 -7.57 0.29 4.01
N LEU A 78 -7.03 -0.72 3.35
CA LEU A 78 -6.43 -0.55 2.03
C LEU A 78 -7.43 -1.06 1.01
N VAL A 79 -7.78 -0.22 0.06
CA VAL A 79 -8.94 -0.44 -0.82
C VAL A 79 -8.53 -0.30 -2.27
N ARG A 80 -9.03 -1.18 -3.13
CA ARG A 80 -8.99 -1.00 -4.58
C ARG A 80 -10.32 -0.41 -5.01
N ARG A 81 -10.26 0.75 -5.64
CA ARG A 81 -11.46 1.49 -6.05
C ARG A 81 -11.48 1.65 -7.56
N GLU A 82 -12.66 1.50 -8.13
CA GLU A 82 -12.86 1.63 -9.56
C GLU A 82 -14.20 2.31 -9.81
N THR A 83 -14.26 3.23 -10.78
CA THR A 83 -15.48 3.96 -11.10
C THR A 83 -16.63 3.01 -11.42
N ASN A 84 -17.79 3.26 -10.83
CA ASN A 84 -19.03 2.52 -11.05
C ASN A 84 -18.96 1.07 -10.55
N LYS A 85 -18.02 0.76 -9.65
CA LYS A 85 -17.93 -0.55 -9.01
C LYS A 85 -17.79 -0.36 -7.51
N PRO A 86 -18.27 -1.33 -6.71
CA PRO A 86 -18.07 -1.24 -5.27
C PRO A 86 -16.58 -1.35 -4.92
N ASP A 87 -16.19 -0.69 -3.84
CA ASP A 87 -14.82 -0.76 -3.34
C ASP A 87 -14.48 -2.18 -2.94
N GLN A 88 -13.27 -2.60 -3.29
CA GLN A 88 -12.73 -3.89 -2.86
C GLN A 88 -11.73 -3.65 -1.73
N VAL A 89 -12.06 -4.12 -0.53
CA VAL A 89 -11.17 -4.01 0.62
C VAL A 89 -10.11 -5.09 0.51
N LEU A 90 -8.85 -4.68 0.41
CA LEU A 90 -7.72 -5.59 0.27
C LEU A 90 -7.14 -5.97 1.64
N MET A 91 -7.10 -5.04 2.58
CA MET A 91 -6.56 -5.24 3.91
C MET A 91 -7.36 -4.43 4.92
N THR A 92 -7.54 -4.99 6.11
CA THR A 92 -8.19 -4.33 7.24
C THR A 92 -7.28 -4.51 8.45
N LEU A 93 -6.87 -3.41 9.07
CA LEU A 93 -5.96 -3.44 10.21
C LEU A 93 -6.50 -2.58 11.35
N ARG A 94 -6.30 -3.06 12.58
CA ARG A 94 -6.64 -2.29 13.77
C ARG A 94 -5.45 -1.41 14.15
N LEU A 95 -5.68 -0.12 14.23
CA LEU A 95 -4.61 0.84 14.53
C LEU A 95 -3.99 0.62 15.90
N GLU A 96 -4.79 0.19 16.88
CA GLU A 96 -4.30 -0.07 18.24
C GLU A 96 -3.22 -1.13 18.30
N ASN A 97 -3.11 -1.97 17.25
CA ASN A 97 -2.21 -3.12 17.26
C ASN A 97 -0.81 -2.80 16.74
N PHE A 98 -0.56 -1.58 16.27
CA PHE A 98 0.76 -1.30 15.71
C PHE A 98 1.11 0.19 15.76
N ARG A 99 2.41 0.47 15.72
CA ARG A 99 2.97 1.78 15.40
C ARG A 99 3.57 1.76 14.01
N ASP A 100 4.20 0.66 13.65
CA ASP A 100 4.57 0.38 12.27
C ASP A 100 4.35 -1.12 12.00
N LEU A 101 4.09 -1.44 10.74
CA LEU A 101 3.76 -2.82 10.36
C LEU A 101 4.06 -3.00 8.86
N ASP A 102 4.97 -3.93 8.54
CA ASP A 102 5.39 -4.14 7.16
C ASP A 102 4.80 -5.41 6.58
N PHE A 103 4.55 -5.33 5.28
CA PHE A 103 4.13 -6.48 4.48
C PHE A 103 4.99 -6.55 3.23
N HIS A 104 5.42 -7.75 2.90
CA HIS A 104 6.08 -8.04 1.64
C HIS A 104 5.23 -9.05 0.88
N PHE A 105 4.90 -8.74 -0.37
CA PHE A 105 4.02 -9.58 -1.18
C PHE A 105 4.84 -10.35 -2.21
N VAL A 106 4.84 -11.68 -2.08
CA VAL A 106 5.43 -12.56 -3.09
C VAL A 106 4.69 -12.37 -4.42
N THR A 107 3.37 -12.33 -4.34
CA THR A 107 2.53 -11.97 -5.48
C THR A 107 2.09 -10.51 -5.28
N PRO A 108 2.56 -9.59 -6.11
CA PRO A 108 2.25 -8.17 -5.92
C PRO A 108 0.76 -7.87 -5.96
N LEU A 109 0.37 -6.82 -5.23
CA LEU A 109 -0.96 -6.24 -5.38
C LEU A 109 -0.96 -5.40 -6.66
N VAL A 110 -1.81 -5.76 -7.61
CA VAL A 110 -1.82 -5.08 -8.92
C VAL A 110 -3.04 -4.19 -9.05
N PHE A 111 -2.79 -2.96 -9.48
CA PHE A 111 -3.83 -1.98 -9.80
C PHE A 111 -3.70 -1.64 -11.27
N LYS A 112 -4.78 -1.85 -12.02
CA LYS A 112 -4.81 -1.60 -13.46
C LYS A 112 -5.10 -0.13 -13.73
N GLU A 113 -5.00 0.26 -15.01
CA GLU A 113 -5.34 1.63 -15.39
C GLU A 113 -6.71 2.03 -14.87
N LYS A 114 -6.84 3.26 -14.43
CA LYS A 114 -8.05 3.88 -13.88
C LYS A 114 -8.47 3.34 -12.52
N GLN A 115 -7.78 2.34 -11.98
CA GLN A 115 -8.03 1.90 -10.62
C GLN A 115 -7.28 2.79 -9.64
N THR A 116 -7.84 2.91 -8.44
CA THR A 116 -7.28 3.75 -7.38
C THR A 116 -6.92 2.87 -6.19
N MET A 117 -5.71 3.08 -5.66
CA MET A 117 -5.36 2.54 -4.36
C MET A 117 -5.68 3.60 -3.32
N ALA A 118 -6.52 3.25 -2.36
CA ALA A 118 -6.96 4.18 -1.32
C ALA A 118 -6.62 3.64 0.06
N LEU A 119 -6.07 4.49 0.89
CA LEU A 119 -5.89 4.24 2.31
C LEU A 119 -6.96 5.03 3.04
N SER A 120 -7.85 4.34 3.74
CA SER A 120 -9.00 4.94 4.39
C SER A 120 -8.99 4.63 5.88
N CYS A 121 -9.44 5.56 6.70
CA CYS A 121 -9.43 5.40 8.14
C CYS A 121 -10.82 5.60 8.73
N GLY A 122 -11.21 4.65 9.59
CA GLY A 122 -12.39 4.80 10.45
C GLY A 122 -11.93 4.91 11.90
N PRO A 123 -11.76 6.15 12.41
CA PRO A 123 -11.26 6.31 13.77
C PRO A 123 -12.30 5.87 14.80
N ASP A 124 -11.81 5.47 15.97
CA ASP A 124 -12.66 5.03 17.08
C ASP A 124 -12.18 5.72 18.36
N PRO A 125 -13.02 6.54 18.99
CA PRO A 125 -14.40 6.85 18.59
C PRO A 125 -14.49 7.68 17.31
N ALA A 126 -15.67 7.67 16.70
CA ALA A 126 -15.92 8.46 15.50
C ALA A 126 -15.62 9.93 15.78
N GLY A 127 -14.98 10.60 14.82
CA GLY A 127 -14.55 11.98 14.97
C GLY A 127 -13.18 12.15 15.60
N SER A 128 -12.55 11.06 16.07
CA SER A 128 -11.18 11.11 16.56
C SER A 128 -10.20 11.40 15.43
N ARG A 129 -9.02 11.85 15.80
CA ARG A 129 -7.97 12.16 14.83
C ARG A 129 -7.38 10.88 14.26
N CYS A 130 -7.12 10.88 12.97
CA CYS A 130 -6.40 9.79 12.31
C CYS A 130 -5.39 10.38 11.33
N ASP A 131 -4.12 10.17 11.59
CA ASP A 131 -3.03 10.61 10.72
C ASP A 131 -2.12 9.45 10.31
N ALA A 132 -2.69 8.26 10.22
CA ALA A 132 -1.97 7.08 9.77
C ALA A 132 -1.53 7.23 8.32
N ALA A 133 -0.53 6.44 7.94
CA ALA A 133 0.03 6.50 6.60
C ALA A 133 0.47 5.11 6.15
N ALA A 134 0.68 4.95 4.85
CA ALA A 134 1.29 3.75 4.30
C ALA A 134 2.34 4.16 3.27
N TYR A 135 3.57 3.70 3.48
CA TYR A 135 4.59 3.75 2.45
C TYR A 135 4.41 2.52 1.57
N TYR A 136 4.51 2.70 0.27
CA TYR A 136 4.42 1.56 -0.63
C TYR A 136 5.53 1.63 -1.67
N SER A 137 5.98 0.46 -2.10
CA SER A 137 6.99 0.34 -3.14
C SER A 137 6.66 -0.82 -4.06
N GLY A 138 7.25 -0.77 -5.24
CA GLY A 138 7.04 -1.79 -6.26
C GLY A 138 7.39 -1.23 -7.63
N TYR A 139 6.49 -1.38 -8.58
CA TYR A 139 6.71 -0.95 -9.96
C TYR A 139 5.52 -0.16 -10.45
N PHE A 140 5.77 0.93 -11.13
CA PHE A 140 4.70 1.78 -11.67
C PHE A 140 4.97 2.05 -13.15
N LYS A 141 4.05 1.61 -13.99
CA LYS A 141 4.07 1.92 -15.41
C LYS A 141 3.25 3.19 -15.62
N ASN A 142 3.85 4.18 -16.24
CA ASN A 142 3.19 5.45 -16.56
C ASN A 142 2.58 6.11 -15.32
N PRO A 143 3.42 6.41 -14.29
CA PRO A 143 2.90 7.00 -13.05
C PRO A 143 2.33 8.40 -13.29
N PRO A 144 1.44 8.86 -12.39
CA PRO A 144 0.91 10.22 -12.51
C PRO A 144 2.01 11.24 -12.31
N SER A 145 1.88 12.39 -12.96
CA SER A 145 2.79 13.51 -12.73
C SER A 145 2.63 14.00 -11.30
N SER A 146 3.71 14.31 -10.68
CA SER A 146 3.67 14.85 -9.33
C SER A 146 3.53 16.37 -9.38
#